data_3373802d229bc72e5479b7aa6cbe4a13
#
_entry.id   3373802d229bc72e5479b7aa6cbe4a13
#
_cell.length_a   1.000
_cell.length_b   1.000
_cell.length_c   1.000
_cell.angle_alpha   90.00
_cell.angle_beta   90.00
_cell.angle_gamma   90.00
#
_symmetry.space_group_name_H-M   'P 1'
#
loop_
_entity.id
_entity.type
_entity.pdbx_description
1 polymer ?
#
loop_
_entity_poly.entity_id
_entity_poly.type
_entity_poly.pdbx_seq_one_letter_code
_entity_poly.pdbx_strand_id
1 'polypeptide(L)'
;MSNLASQTIHVLDCYEDHDAAITSTFYFCCLLSGFYPYDSNLHQSLQRIYNRLEDCRVVLRLYDDLTILRDFLTYELRPGERNWIVRFLKCLHYLSWLCYYPSEHISWLGEMNMIDVDEKLWDFLMNFFWASALITSALWNAHVFLQYMTQKRYSKEKKEEEKKSFIPWTAARDAMLVTVRDGTEFMVAVNRLPRGYLWASTLTFIQVGMFGTCSAFLRLFALFKFHPTH
;
A
#
# COMPACT_ATOMS: atom_id res chain seq x y z
N MET A 1 22.51 -4.14 -22.50
CA MET A 1 22.01 -3.41 -21.33
C MET A 1 20.59 -3.83 -20.93
N SER A 2 19.71 -4.22 -21.85
CA SER A 2 18.33 -4.68 -21.55
C SER A 2 18.24 -5.94 -20.68
N ASN A 3 19.21 -6.85 -20.80
CA ASN A 3 19.17 -8.16 -20.10
C ASN A 3 19.48 -8.04 -18.60
N LEU A 4 20.43 -7.17 -18.21
CA LEU A 4 20.79 -6.96 -16.81
C LEU A 4 19.68 -6.24 -16.04
N ALA A 5 19.10 -5.19 -16.64
CA ALA A 5 17.95 -4.49 -16.06
C ALA A 5 16.72 -5.41 -15.90
N SER A 6 16.44 -6.26 -16.90
CA SER A 6 15.35 -7.24 -16.84
C SER A 6 15.57 -8.30 -15.76
N GLN A 7 16.80 -8.80 -15.60
CA GLN A 7 17.15 -9.76 -14.54
C GLN A 7 17.05 -9.13 -13.14
N THR A 8 17.54 -7.90 -12.98
CA THR A 8 17.44 -7.18 -11.69
C THR A 8 15.99 -6.94 -11.32
N ILE A 9 15.14 -6.57 -12.28
CA ILE A 9 13.71 -6.38 -12.07
C ILE A 9 13.04 -7.69 -11.64
N HIS A 10 13.35 -8.82 -12.30
CA HIS A 10 12.78 -10.13 -11.95
C HIS A 10 13.15 -10.57 -10.53
N VAL A 11 14.37 -10.29 -10.08
CA VAL A 11 14.81 -10.55 -8.69
C VAL A 11 14.09 -9.66 -7.69
N LEU A 12 13.77 -8.41 -8.07
CA LEU A 12 13.01 -7.49 -7.23
C LEU A 12 11.51 -7.85 -7.21
N ASP A 13 10.96 -8.39 -8.30
CA ASP A 13 9.56 -8.83 -8.35
C ASP A 13 9.29 -10.05 -7.45
N CYS A 14 10.25 -10.99 -7.33
CA CYS A 14 10.19 -12.09 -6.35
C CYS A 14 10.22 -11.62 -4.89
N TYR A 15 10.61 -10.39 -4.64
CA TYR A 15 10.75 -9.78 -3.35
C TYR A 15 9.40 -9.29 -2.78
N GLU A 16 8.43 -8.90 -3.62
CA GLU A 16 7.10 -8.47 -3.17
C GLU A 16 6.37 -9.55 -2.37
N ASP A 17 6.63 -10.84 -2.69
CA ASP A 17 6.04 -11.97 -1.99
C ASP A 17 6.56 -12.07 -0.55
N HIS A 18 7.85 -11.79 -0.34
CA HIS A 18 8.46 -11.79 1.00
C HIS A 18 7.97 -10.63 1.85
N ASP A 19 7.89 -9.42 1.29
CA ASP A 19 7.33 -8.27 2.04
C ASP A 19 5.87 -8.48 2.41
N ALA A 20 5.07 -9.08 1.52
CA ALA A 20 3.68 -9.41 1.82
C ALA A 20 3.54 -10.45 2.96
N ALA A 21 4.40 -11.48 3.00
CA ALA A 21 4.42 -12.47 4.07
C ALA A 21 4.86 -11.85 5.41
N ILE A 22 5.91 -11.02 5.41
CA ILE A 22 6.38 -10.30 6.60
C ILE A 22 5.30 -9.34 7.10
N THR A 23 4.66 -8.60 6.20
CA THR A 23 3.56 -7.68 6.53
C THR A 23 2.38 -8.41 7.17
N SER A 24 2.04 -9.59 6.68
CA SER A 24 0.97 -10.41 7.24
C SER A 24 1.29 -10.88 8.66
N THR A 25 2.52 -11.36 8.87
CA THR A 25 2.99 -11.80 10.20
C THR A 25 3.04 -10.63 11.18
N PHE A 26 3.55 -9.49 10.74
CA PHE A 26 3.63 -8.25 11.48
C PHE A 26 2.25 -7.79 12.01
N TYR A 27 1.26 -7.63 11.13
CA TYR A 27 -0.08 -7.23 11.56
C TYR A 27 -0.80 -8.30 12.39
N PHE A 28 -0.55 -9.58 12.14
CA PHE A 28 -1.08 -10.65 12.93
C PHE A 28 -0.53 -10.63 14.37
N CYS A 29 0.77 -10.36 14.56
CA CYS A 29 1.35 -10.17 15.88
C CYS A 29 0.74 -8.94 16.60
N CYS A 30 0.50 -7.84 15.87
CA CYS A 30 -0.19 -6.67 16.40
C CYS A 30 -1.61 -7.02 16.88
N LEU A 31 -2.36 -7.75 16.05
CA LEU A 31 -3.72 -8.20 16.39
C LEU A 31 -3.73 -9.07 17.64
N LEU A 32 -2.87 -10.09 17.67
CA LEU A 32 -2.77 -11.00 18.82
C LEU A 32 -2.37 -10.26 20.09
N SER A 33 -1.43 -9.32 20.02
CA SER A 33 -0.98 -8.57 21.20
C SER A 33 -2.13 -7.80 21.86
N GLY A 34 -3.10 -7.32 21.07
CA GLY A 34 -4.24 -6.58 21.58
C GLY A 34 -5.22 -7.39 22.43
N PHE A 35 -5.18 -8.74 22.37
CA PHE A 35 -6.01 -9.61 23.22
C PHE A 35 -5.39 -9.91 24.59
N TYR A 36 -4.15 -9.51 24.83
CA TYR A 36 -3.44 -9.78 26.08
C TYR A 36 -3.23 -8.49 26.89
N PRO A 37 -3.22 -8.57 28.23
CA PRO A 37 -2.90 -7.42 29.07
C PRO A 37 -1.51 -6.87 28.76
N TYR A 38 -1.36 -5.53 28.83
CA TYR A 38 -0.09 -4.84 28.56
C TYR A 38 1.09 -5.37 29.36
N ASP A 39 0.86 -5.79 30.61
CA ASP A 39 1.89 -6.28 31.52
C ASP A 39 2.25 -7.75 31.28
N SER A 40 1.54 -8.44 30.38
CA SER A 40 1.82 -9.85 30.11
C SER A 40 3.10 -10.02 29.28
N ASN A 41 3.90 -11.04 29.64
CA ASN A 41 5.11 -11.40 28.89
C ASN A 41 4.81 -11.69 27.41
N LEU A 42 3.61 -12.23 27.13
CA LEU A 42 3.19 -12.55 25.76
C LEU A 42 2.90 -11.29 24.95
N HIS A 43 2.17 -10.30 25.51
CA HIS A 43 1.97 -9.01 24.87
C HIS A 43 3.29 -8.37 24.49
N GLN A 44 4.23 -8.26 25.46
CA GLN A 44 5.53 -7.65 25.22
C GLN A 44 6.37 -8.41 24.19
N SER A 45 6.27 -9.74 24.14
CA SER A 45 6.98 -10.54 23.16
C SER A 45 6.42 -10.35 21.74
N LEU A 46 5.10 -10.32 21.61
CA LEU A 46 4.43 -10.05 20.35
C LEU A 46 4.74 -8.64 19.82
N GLN A 47 4.78 -7.63 20.70
CA GLN A 47 5.17 -6.26 20.33
C GLN A 47 6.64 -6.18 19.91
N ARG A 48 7.54 -6.92 20.55
CA ARG A 48 8.94 -7.00 20.11
C ARG A 48 9.07 -7.61 18.71
N ILE A 49 8.32 -8.68 18.42
CA ILE A 49 8.31 -9.30 17.09
C ILE A 49 7.74 -8.29 16.07
N TYR A 50 6.63 -7.64 16.40
CA TYR A 50 6.01 -6.60 15.57
C TYR A 50 7.04 -5.53 15.17
N ASN A 51 7.73 -4.90 16.14
CA ASN A 51 8.73 -3.86 15.89
C ASN A 51 9.91 -4.38 15.04
N ARG A 52 10.40 -5.59 15.33
CA ARG A 52 11.53 -6.18 14.56
C ARG A 52 11.18 -6.50 13.12
N LEU A 53 9.96 -6.93 12.87
CA LEU A 53 9.48 -7.16 11.50
C LEU A 53 9.28 -5.83 10.76
N GLU A 54 8.91 -4.76 11.47
CA GLU A 54 8.84 -3.40 10.91
C GLU A 54 10.23 -2.93 10.46
N ASP A 55 11.25 -3.01 11.33
CA ASP A 55 12.65 -2.70 11.00
C ASP A 55 13.13 -3.50 9.80
N CYS A 56 12.83 -4.80 9.75
CA CYS A 56 13.20 -5.67 8.65
C CYS A 56 12.60 -5.18 7.31
N ARG A 57 11.35 -4.73 7.31
CA ARG A 57 10.68 -4.20 6.11
C ARG A 57 11.34 -2.93 5.58
N VAL A 58 11.83 -2.04 6.45
CA VAL A 58 12.57 -0.83 6.01
C VAL A 58 13.82 -1.22 5.24
N VAL A 59 14.63 -2.13 5.80
CA VAL A 59 15.87 -2.62 5.15
C VAL A 59 15.57 -3.30 3.82
N LEU A 60 14.54 -4.10 3.78
CA LEU A 60 14.12 -4.79 2.59
C LEU A 60 13.73 -3.81 1.46
N ARG A 61 13.09 -2.70 1.76
CA ARG A 61 12.60 -1.70 0.79
C ARG A 61 13.62 -0.64 0.39
N LEU A 62 14.90 -0.81 0.76
CA LEU A 62 15.98 0.15 0.47
C LEU A 62 16.15 0.47 -1.03
N TYR A 63 15.69 -0.42 -1.91
CA TYR A 63 15.79 -0.25 -3.36
C TYR A 63 14.46 -0.01 -4.07
N ASP A 64 13.35 0.10 -3.31
CA ASP A 64 12.02 0.33 -3.89
C ASP A 64 11.90 1.72 -4.53
N ASP A 65 12.73 2.68 -4.12
CA ASP A 65 12.85 4.01 -4.74
C ASP A 65 13.10 3.91 -6.25
N LEU A 66 13.98 2.99 -6.68
CA LEU A 66 14.31 2.80 -8.09
C LEU A 66 13.14 2.19 -8.87
N THR A 67 12.41 1.28 -8.24
CA THR A 67 11.25 0.61 -8.84
C THR A 67 10.13 1.61 -9.04
N ILE A 68 9.79 2.40 -8.03
CA ILE A 68 8.73 3.40 -8.11
C ILE A 68 9.09 4.54 -9.09
N LEU A 69 10.36 4.95 -9.15
CA LEU A 69 10.84 5.93 -10.12
C LEU A 69 10.67 5.42 -11.56
N ARG A 70 11.02 4.17 -11.83
CA ARG A 70 10.79 3.51 -13.12
C ARG A 70 9.31 3.53 -13.48
N ASP A 71 8.45 3.18 -12.54
CA ASP A 71 7.01 3.08 -12.78
C ASP A 71 6.38 4.46 -13.03
N PHE A 72 6.80 5.48 -12.30
CA PHE A 72 6.41 6.86 -12.54
C PHE A 72 6.82 7.35 -13.93
N LEU A 73 8.08 7.16 -14.31
CA LEU A 73 8.57 7.56 -15.63
C LEU A 73 7.86 6.79 -16.75
N THR A 74 7.61 5.49 -16.55
CA THR A 74 6.88 4.67 -17.52
C THR A 74 5.44 5.12 -17.67
N TYR A 75 4.79 5.56 -16.58
CA TYR A 75 3.44 6.07 -16.60
C TYR A 75 3.35 7.43 -17.33
N GLU A 76 4.23 8.37 -17.03
CA GLU A 76 4.25 9.69 -17.68
C GLU A 76 4.56 9.63 -19.17
N LEU A 77 5.37 8.65 -19.62
CA LEU A 77 5.68 8.43 -21.03
C LEU A 77 4.56 7.73 -21.82
N ARG A 78 3.51 7.22 -21.17
CA ARG A 78 2.34 6.59 -21.81
C ARG A 78 1.13 7.53 -21.79
N PRO A 79 0.86 8.34 -22.81
CA PRO A 79 -0.33 9.18 -22.90
C PRO A 79 -1.57 8.32 -23.24
N GLY A 80 -2.14 7.61 -22.28
CA GLY A 80 -3.28 6.71 -22.51
C GLY A 80 -4.50 7.01 -21.66
N GLU A 81 -4.33 7.72 -20.55
CA GLU A 81 -5.44 8.02 -19.64
C GLU A 81 -6.19 9.27 -20.10
N ARG A 82 -7.41 9.05 -20.62
CA ARG A 82 -8.27 10.13 -21.15
C ARG A 82 -8.94 10.94 -20.03
N ASN A 83 -9.08 10.36 -18.82
CA ASN A 83 -9.70 11.01 -17.69
C ASN A 83 -8.63 11.75 -16.86
N TRP A 84 -8.68 13.08 -16.89
CA TRP A 84 -7.71 13.93 -16.19
C TRP A 84 -7.71 13.72 -14.66
N ILE A 85 -8.86 13.38 -14.05
CA ILE A 85 -8.96 13.10 -12.62
C ILE A 85 -8.16 11.84 -12.25
N VAL A 86 -8.34 10.78 -13.05
CA VAL A 86 -7.59 9.52 -12.84
C VAL A 86 -6.11 9.74 -13.05
N ARG A 87 -5.74 10.51 -14.09
CA ARG A 87 -4.35 10.88 -14.35
C ARG A 87 -3.74 11.65 -13.18
N PHE A 88 -4.45 12.63 -12.66
CA PHE A 88 -4.01 13.42 -11.50
C PHE A 88 -3.83 12.55 -10.25
N LEU A 89 -4.80 11.67 -9.94
CA LEU A 89 -4.73 10.76 -8.79
C LEU A 89 -3.54 9.79 -8.90
N LYS A 90 -3.29 9.24 -10.09
CA LYS A 90 -2.14 8.36 -10.32
C LYS A 90 -0.80 9.10 -10.20
N CYS A 91 -0.70 10.30 -10.77
CA CYS A 91 0.49 11.13 -10.62
C CYS A 91 0.76 11.44 -9.14
N LEU A 92 -0.26 11.82 -8.40
CA LEU A 92 -0.15 12.10 -6.96
C LEU A 92 0.23 10.85 -6.16
N HIS A 93 -0.29 9.69 -6.53
CA HIS A 93 0.08 8.40 -5.93
C HIS A 93 1.57 8.09 -6.09
N TYR A 94 2.08 8.14 -7.33
CA TYR A 94 3.50 7.88 -7.58
C TYR A 94 4.41 8.92 -6.90
N LEU A 95 4.03 10.20 -6.94
CA LEU A 95 4.76 11.26 -6.25
C LEU A 95 4.79 11.03 -4.73
N SER A 96 3.67 10.57 -4.15
CA SER A 96 3.61 10.24 -2.73
C SER A 96 4.57 9.10 -2.36
N TRP A 97 4.66 8.04 -3.19
CA TRP A 97 5.64 6.97 -2.97
C TRP A 97 7.08 7.42 -3.14
N LEU A 98 7.37 8.26 -4.15
CA LEU A 98 8.71 8.84 -4.36
C LEU A 98 9.16 9.71 -3.18
N CYS A 99 8.23 10.32 -2.45
CA CYS A 99 8.54 11.06 -1.22
C CYS A 99 8.56 10.18 0.02
N TYR A 100 7.74 9.11 0.04
CA TYR A 100 7.64 8.18 1.17
C TYR A 100 8.97 7.46 1.46
N TYR A 101 9.54 6.78 0.45
CA TYR A 101 10.73 5.95 0.67
C TYR A 101 11.93 6.75 1.18
N PRO A 102 12.33 7.89 0.59
CA PRO A 102 13.42 8.70 1.16
C PRO A 102 13.11 9.17 2.58
N SER A 103 11.84 9.53 2.88
CA SER A 103 11.44 9.93 4.24
C SER A 103 11.57 8.78 5.23
N GLU A 104 11.18 7.55 4.83
CA GLU A 104 11.33 6.34 5.64
C GLU A 104 12.79 6.04 5.94
N HIS A 105 13.66 6.10 4.92
CA HIS A 105 15.10 5.83 5.09
C HIS A 105 15.78 6.86 5.99
N ILE A 106 15.43 8.15 5.85
CA ILE A 106 15.99 9.20 6.69
C ILE A 106 15.48 9.08 8.14
N SER A 107 14.20 8.78 8.34
CA SER A 107 13.63 8.51 9.67
C SER A 107 14.36 7.35 10.35
N TRP A 108 14.52 6.23 9.65
CA TRP A 108 15.20 5.04 10.14
C TRP A 108 16.69 5.28 10.48
N LEU A 109 17.42 6.04 9.65
CA LEU A 109 18.81 6.41 9.94
C LEU A 109 18.91 7.36 11.15
N GLY A 110 17.93 8.24 11.34
CA GLY A 110 17.80 9.09 12.52
C GLY A 110 17.60 8.28 13.80
N GLU A 111 16.64 7.33 13.80
CA GLU A 111 16.38 6.42 14.92
C GLU A 111 17.62 5.62 15.33
N MET A 112 18.45 5.23 14.35
CA MET A 112 19.74 4.56 14.62
C MET A 112 20.87 5.50 15.06
N ASN A 113 20.60 6.81 15.19
CA ASN A 113 21.62 7.82 15.51
C ASN A 113 22.81 7.85 14.51
N MET A 114 22.57 7.47 13.26
CA MET A 114 23.58 7.52 12.20
C MET A 114 23.65 8.90 11.55
N ILE A 115 22.56 9.65 11.59
CA ILE A 115 22.46 11.04 11.09
C ILE A 115 21.71 11.89 12.13
N ASP A 116 22.11 13.17 12.24
CA ASP A 116 21.45 14.12 13.12
C ASP A 116 20.33 14.83 12.38
N VAL A 117 19.10 14.37 12.59
CA VAL A 117 17.88 14.88 11.95
C VAL A 117 16.73 14.95 12.95
N ASP A 118 15.72 15.75 12.66
CA ASP A 118 14.47 15.76 13.40
C ASP A 118 13.64 14.50 13.08
N GLU A 119 13.81 13.45 13.89
CA GLU A 119 13.09 12.17 13.72
C GLU A 119 11.57 12.37 13.65
N LYS A 120 10.99 13.29 14.45
CA LYS A 120 9.54 13.54 14.47
C LYS A 120 9.04 14.12 13.17
N LEU A 121 9.84 14.99 12.54
CA LEU A 121 9.49 15.55 11.24
C LEU A 121 9.51 14.47 10.16
N TRP A 122 10.56 13.63 10.13
CA TRP A 122 10.70 12.60 9.10
C TRP A 122 9.68 11.47 9.27
N ASP A 123 9.39 11.08 10.51
CA ASP A 123 8.29 10.13 10.81
C ASP A 123 6.93 10.69 10.38
N PHE A 124 6.67 11.96 10.63
CA PHE A 124 5.46 12.62 10.13
C PHE A 124 5.38 12.62 8.61
N LEU A 125 6.46 13.01 7.91
CA LEU A 125 6.50 13.07 6.44
C LEU A 125 6.29 11.68 5.83
N MET A 126 6.96 10.66 6.36
CA MET A 126 6.79 9.27 5.95
C MET A 126 5.32 8.84 6.06
N ASN A 127 4.72 8.98 7.23
CA ASN A 127 3.32 8.55 7.45
C ASN A 127 2.31 9.38 6.65
N PHE A 128 2.58 10.67 6.43
CA PHE A 128 1.75 11.55 5.60
C PHE A 128 1.79 11.13 4.12
N PHE A 129 2.96 10.86 3.56
CA PHE A 129 3.09 10.42 2.18
C PHE A 129 2.52 9.02 1.99
N TRP A 130 2.70 8.12 2.96
CA TRP A 130 2.06 6.81 2.94
C TRP A 130 0.54 6.90 2.91
N ALA A 131 -0.06 7.67 3.81
CA ALA A 131 -1.51 7.90 3.81
C ALA A 131 -1.97 8.53 2.49
N SER A 132 -1.23 9.50 1.94
CA SER A 132 -1.53 10.15 0.65
C SER A 132 -1.50 9.17 -0.52
N ALA A 133 -0.52 8.25 -0.56
CA ALA A 133 -0.42 7.22 -1.59
C ALA A 133 -1.62 6.25 -1.53
N LEU A 134 -1.99 5.82 -0.32
CA LEU A 134 -3.10 4.88 -0.13
C LEU A 134 -4.46 5.49 -0.50
N ILE A 135 -4.75 6.71 -0.05
CA ILE A 135 -6.03 7.34 -0.37
C ILE A 135 -6.17 7.65 -1.87
N THR A 136 -5.11 8.09 -2.53
CA THR A 136 -5.14 8.35 -3.98
C THR A 136 -5.35 7.07 -4.77
N SER A 137 -4.69 5.97 -4.38
CA SER A 137 -4.90 4.64 -4.97
C SER A 137 -6.34 4.15 -4.76
N ALA A 138 -6.85 4.22 -3.54
CA ALA A 138 -8.22 3.81 -3.24
C ALA A 138 -9.25 4.61 -4.05
N LEU A 139 -9.07 5.92 -4.18
CA LEU A 139 -9.99 6.79 -4.94
C LEU A 139 -10.02 6.47 -6.43
N TRP A 140 -8.85 6.28 -7.08
CA TRP A 140 -8.88 5.95 -8.51
C TRP A 140 -9.46 4.56 -8.77
N ASN A 141 -9.14 3.57 -7.94
CA ASN A 141 -9.68 2.21 -8.07
C ASN A 141 -11.19 2.18 -7.79
N ALA A 142 -11.66 2.91 -6.78
CA ALA A 142 -13.08 3.10 -6.55
C ALA A 142 -13.79 3.74 -7.78
N HIS A 143 -13.15 4.72 -8.42
CA HIS A 143 -13.68 5.33 -9.64
C HIS A 143 -13.81 4.31 -10.78
N VAL A 144 -12.81 3.46 -11.01
CA VAL A 144 -12.87 2.37 -12.01
C VAL A 144 -14.03 1.40 -11.72
N PHE A 145 -14.19 1.01 -10.45
CA PHE A 145 -15.29 0.14 -10.04
C PHE A 145 -16.66 0.79 -10.25
N LEU A 146 -16.83 2.06 -9.88
CA LEU A 146 -18.06 2.81 -10.09
C LEU A 146 -18.40 2.98 -11.58
N GLN A 147 -17.41 3.22 -12.43
CA GLN A 147 -17.60 3.25 -13.88
C GLN A 147 -18.14 1.91 -14.40
N TYR A 148 -17.58 0.78 -13.95
CA TYR A 148 -18.10 -0.53 -14.31
C TYR A 148 -19.56 -0.71 -13.88
N MET A 149 -19.89 -0.34 -12.65
CA MET A 149 -21.27 -0.46 -12.14
C MET A 149 -22.26 0.39 -12.95
N THR A 150 -21.84 1.59 -13.34
CA THR A 150 -22.63 2.48 -14.19
C THR A 150 -22.83 1.89 -15.59
N GLN A 151 -21.75 1.41 -16.23
CA GLN A 151 -21.82 0.77 -17.54
C GLN A 151 -22.73 -0.47 -17.54
N LYS A 152 -22.63 -1.30 -16.48
CA LYS A 152 -23.48 -2.48 -16.30
C LYS A 152 -24.97 -2.12 -16.17
N ARG A 153 -25.29 -1.00 -15.48
CA ARG A 153 -26.66 -0.49 -15.36
C ARG A 153 -27.22 -0.04 -16.72
N TYR A 154 -26.46 0.76 -17.46
CA TYR A 154 -26.86 1.23 -18.79
C TYR A 154 -26.99 0.09 -19.82
N SER A 155 -26.12 -0.91 -19.77
CA SER A 155 -26.19 -2.08 -20.67
C SER A 155 -27.42 -2.96 -20.43
N LYS A 156 -28.01 -2.91 -19.23
CA LYS A 156 -29.30 -3.57 -18.96
C LYS A 156 -30.50 -2.81 -19.53
N GLU A 157 -30.36 -1.50 -19.70
CA GLU A 157 -31.45 -0.62 -20.19
C GLU A 157 -31.47 -0.48 -21.72
N LYS A 158 -30.33 -0.64 -22.39
CA LYS A 158 -30.22 -0.54 -23.87
C LYS A 158 -29.76 -1.87 -24.47
N LYS A 159 -30.55 -2.42 -25.40
CA LYS A 159 -30.20 -3.58 -26.23
C LYS A 159 -29.03 -3.27 -27.18
N GLU A 160 -27.92 -3.97 -26.98
CA GLU A 160 -26.94 -4.52 -27.95
C GLU A 160 -26.12 -3.65 -28.92
N GLU A 161 -26.13 -2.33 -28.99
CA GLU A 161 -25.41 -1.67 -30.11
C GLU A 161 -24.09 -0.93 -29.79
N GLU A 162 -23.65 -0.81 -28.54
CA GLU A 162 -22.36 -0.15 -28.20
C GLU A 162 -21.42 -0.99 -27.32
N LYS A 163 -20.85 -2.04 -27.90
CA LYS A 163 -19.82 -2.88 -27.26
C LYS A 163 -18.40 -2.28 -27.26
N LYS A 164 -18.21 -0.99 -27.55
CA LYS A 164 -16.87 -0.36 -27.62
C LYS A 164 -16.47 0.30 -26.30
N SER A 165 -15.81 -0.44 -25.41
CA SER A 165 -15.14 0.04 -24.18
C SER A 165 -15.80 -0.39 -22.86
N PHE A 166 -16.22 -1.65 -22.79
CA PHE A 166 -16.74 -2.18 -21.52
C PHE A 166 -15.57 -2.62 -20.63
N ILE A 167 -15.51 -2.10 -19.40
CA ILE A 167 -14.55 -2.54 -18.39
C ILE A 167 -14.88 -4.00 -18.04
N PRO A 168 -13.96 -4.96 -18.16
CA PRO A 168 -14.23 -6.35 -17.83
C PRO A 168 -14.46 -6.53 -16.34
N TRP A 169 -15.29 -7.49 -15.94
CA TRP A 169 -15.57 -7.81 -14.54
C TRP A 169 -14.29 -8.09 -13.73
N THR A 170 -13.31 -8.74 -14.36
CA THR A 170 -12.02 -9.03 -13.70
C THR A 170 -11.31 -7.75 -13.25
N ALA A 171 -11.21 -6.74 -14.12
CA ALA A 171 -10.60 -5.45 -13.76
C ALA A 171 -11.42 -4.70 -12.71
N ALA A 172 -12.76 -4.74 -12.78
CA ALA A 172 -13.61 -4.11 -11.79
C ALA A 172 -13.49 -4.77 -10.41
N ARG A 173 -13.44 -6.10 -10.37
CA ARG A 173 -13.23 -6.86 -9.13
C ARG A 173 -11.86 -6.56 -8.53
N ASP A 174 -10.81 -6.54 -9.35
CA ASP A 174 -9.46 -6.26 -8.88
C ASP A 174 -9.35 -4.81 -8.36
N ALA A 175 -9.97 -3.85 -9.03
CA ALA A 175 -10.09 -2.48 -8.54
C ALA A 175 -10.84 -2.38 -7.20
N MET A 176 -11.92 -3.15 -7.01
CA MET A 176 -12.64 -3.22 -5.73
C MET A 176 -11.75 -3.79 -4.62
N LEU A 177 -11.03 -4.88 -4.89
CA LEU A 177 -10.12 -5.50 -3.90
C LEU A 177 -9.00 -4.53 -3.49
N VAL A 178 -8.40 -3.81 -4.45
CA VAL A 178 -7.40 -2.77 -4.18
C VAL A 178 -8.00 -1.63 -3.36
N THR A 179 -9.23 -1.19 -3.69
CA THR A 179 -9.90 -0.13 -2.91
C THR A 179 -10.09 -0.53 -1.45
N VAL A 180 -10.51 -1.76 -1.18
CA VAL A 180 -10.70 -2.26 0.20
C VAL A 180 -9.34 -2.41 0.90
N ARG A 181 -8.34 -2.98 0.23
CA ARG A 181 -6.98 -3.13 0.75
C ARG A 181 -6.40 -1.78 1.17
N ASP A 182 -6.36 -0.83 0.23
CA ASP A 182 -5.74 0.48 0.47
C ASP A 182 -6.56 1.32 1.46
N GLY A 183 -7.88 1.17 1.44
CA GLY A 183 -8.76 1.81 2.42
C GLY A 183 -8.53 1.30 3.86
N THR A 184 -8.37 -0.01 4.06
CA THR A 184 -8.08 -0.57 5.39
C THR A 184 -6.66 -0.20 5.86
N GLU A 185 -5.69 -0.17 4.96
CA GLU A 185 -4.32 0.24 5.29
C GLU A 185 -4.23 1.76 5.54
N PHE A 186 -5.03 2.56 4.86
CA PHE A 186 -5.16 4.00 5.12
C PHE A 186 -5.65 4.29 6.54
N MET A 187 -6.56 3.46 7.09
CA MET A 187 -6.97 3.58 8.50
C MET A 187 -5.78 3.47 9.45
N VAL A 188 -4.86 2.55 9.17
CA VAL A 188 -3.63 2.35 9.94
C VAL A 188 -2.65 3.51 9.73
N ALA A 189 -2.43 3.94 8.48
CA ALA A 189 -1.51 5.01 8.16
C ALA A 189 -1.88 6.34 8.84
N VAL A 190 -3.16 6.71 8.82
CA VAL A 190 -3.65 7.91 9.53
C VAL A 190 -3.48 7.77 11.04
N ASN A 191 -3.69 6.57 11.60
CA ASN A 191 -3.50 6.37 13.04
C ASN A 191 -2.05 6.59 13.51
N ARG A 192 -1.06 6.45 12.61
CA ARG A 192 0.36 6.72 12.91
C ARG A 192 0.72 8.22 12.88
N LEU A 193 -0.14 9.07 12.31
CA LEU A 193 0.08 10.51 12.30
C LEU A 193 0.02 11.10 13.73
N PRO A 194 0.62 12.28 13.96
CA PRO A 194 0.50 12.98 15.23
C PRO A 194 -0.95 13.30 15.60
N ARG A 195 -1.23 13.39 16.89
CA ARG A 195 -2.56 13.79 17.38
C ARG A 195 -3.01 15.12 16.77
N GLY A 196 -4.29 15.16 16.32
CA GLY A 196 -4.88 16.34 15.67
C GLY A 196 -5.24 16.10 14.20
N TYR A 197 -4.80 15.01 13.59
CA TYR A 197 -5.19 14.60 12.24
C TYR A 197 -6.24 13.50 12.30
N LEU A 198 -7.43 13.73 11.76
CA LEU A 198 -8.52 12.73 11.66
C LEU A 198 -8.66 11.86 12.94
N TRP A 199 -8.37 10.56 12.84
CA TRP A 199 -8.37 9.60 13.95
C TRP A 199 -6.96 9.22 14.42
N ALA A 200 -5.97 10.05 14.20
CA ALA A 200 -4.58 9.79 14.58
C ALA A 200 -4.44 9.46 16.08
N SER A 201 -3.69 8.39 16.38
CA SER A 201 -3.44 7.88 17.73
C SER A 201 -4.71 7.50 18.54
N THR A 202 -5.82 7.17 17.87
CA THR A 202 -7.07 6.76 18.56
C THR A 202 -7.40 5.28 18.42
N LEU A 203 -6.85 4.59 17.43
CA LEU A 203 -7.10 3.16 17.21
C LEU A 203 -6.34 2.30 18.24
N THR A 204 -7.02 1.29 18.74
CA THR A 204 -6.42 0.26 19.62
C THR A 204 -5.57 -0.71 18.81
N PHE A 205 -4.66 -1.48 19.48
CA PHE A 205 -3.88 -2.54 18.83
C PHE A 205 -4.75 -3.58 18.11
N ILE A 206 -5.92 -3.91 18.68
CA ILE A 206 -6.88 -4.80 18.00
C ILE A 206 -7.36 -4.20 16.68
N GLN A 207 -7.76 -2.93 16.68
CA GLN A 207 -8.26 -2.26 15.48
C GLN A 207 -7.16 -2.11 14.41
N VAL A 208 -5.96 -1.68 14.81
CA VAL A 208 -4.80 -1.60 13.91
C VAL A 208 -4.47 -2.98 13.33
N GLY A 209 -4.42 -4.00 14.20
CA GLY A 209 -4.16 -5.37 13.78
C GLY A 209 -5.25 -5.92 12.84
N MET A 210 -6.54 -5.64 13.09
CA MET A 210 -7.64 -6.06 12.23
C MET A 210 -7.54 -5.42 10.84
N PHE A 211 -7.38 -4.10 10.76
CA PHE A 211 -7.27 -3.39 9.49
C PHE A 211 -6.02 -3.82 8.72
N GLY A 212 -4.88 -3.89 9.39
CA GLY A 212 -3.64 -4.32 8.76
C GLY A 212 -3.65 -5.78 8.30
N THR A 213 -4.20 -6.71 9.10
CA THR A 213 -4.34 -8.11 8.70
C THR A 213 -5.28 -8.26 7.51
N CYS A 214 -6.37 -7.49 7.47
CA CYS A 214 -7.29 -7.48 6.32
C CYS A 214 -6.57 -7.02 5.04
N SER A 215 -5.84 -5.90 5.10
CA SER A 215 -5.03 -5.40 3.98
C SER A 215 -3.99 -6.41 3.53
N ALA A 216 -3.21 -6.96 4.45
CA ALA A 216 -2.16 -7.94 4.16
C ALA A 216 -2.72 -9.24 3.54
N PHE A 217 -3.85 -9.73 4.03
CA PHE A 217 -4.54 -10.89 3.45
C PHE A 217 -5.00 -10.63 2.01
N LEU A 218 -5.57 -9.45 1.73
CA LEU A 218 -5.98 -9.08 0.37
C LEU A 218 -4.79 -8.97 -0.56
N ARG A 219 -3.63 -8.48 -0.07
CA ARG A 219 -2.38 -8.43 -0.83
C ARG A 219 -1.89 -9.84 -1.17
N LEU A 220 -1.79 -10.74 -0.19
CA LEU A 220 -1.42 -12.14 -0.40
C LEU A 220 -2.37 -12.83 -1.38
N PHE A 221 -3.68 -12.66 -1.21
CA PHE A 221 -4.67 -13.23 -2.12
C PHE A 221 -4.47 -12.77 -3.58
N ALA A 222 -4.14 -11.50 -3.79
CA ALA A 222 -3.83 -10.97 -5.11
C ALA A 222 -2.57 -11.63 -5.70
N LEU A 223 -1.49 -11.77 -4.92
CA LEU A 223 -0.23 -12.41 -5.36
C LEU A 223 -0.46 -13.87 -5.78
N PHE A 224 -1.10 -14.70 -4.94
CA PHE A 224 -1.40 -16.10 -5.27
C PHE A 224 -2.25 -16.27 -6.53
N LYS A 225 -3.08 -15.30 -6.86
CA LYS A 225 -3.92 -15.34 -8.05
C LYS A 225 -3.16 -14.99 -9.32
N PHE A 226 -2.18 -14.08 -9.24
CA PHE A 226 -1.43 -13.59 -10.40
C PHE A 226 -0.15 -14.38 -10.68
N HIS A 227 0.35 -15.15 -9.68
CA HIS A 227 1.47 -16.07 -9.81
C HIS A 227 1.00 -17.52 -9.54
N PRO A 228 0.26 -18.17 -10.47
CA PRO A 228 0.01 -19.60 -10.32
C PRO A 228 1.37 -20.30 -10.36
N THR A 229 1.69 -21.00 -9.28
CA THR A 229 2.89 -21.87 -9.19
C THR A 229 2.88 -22.84 -10.36
N HIS A 230 3.86 -22.69 -11.27
CA HIS A 230 4.17 -23.68 -12.29
C HIS A 230 4.85 -24.89 -11.65
#